data_2cafdf0fdac15d0e6c1ce765a7a15e7d
#
_entry.id   2cafdf0fdac15d0e6c1ce765a7a15e7d
#
_cell.length_a   1.000
_cell.length_b   1.000
_cell.length_c   1.000
_cell.angle_alpha   90.00
_cell.angle_beta   90.00
_cell.angle_gamma   90.00
#
_symmetry.space_group_name_H-M   'P 1'
#
loop_
_entity.id
_entity.type
_entity.pdbx_description
1 polymer ?
#
loop_
_entity_poly.entity_id
_entity_poly.type
_entity_poly.pdbx_seq_one_letter_code
_entity_poly.pdbx_strand_id
1 'polypeptide(L)'
;YFMGIDTGTNSSKGVLINSHGEIIAEHTTEHAMTNPAPGHYEHDADKDWWGDLCIISNALIEKSKVSPSDIKAIGTSALGADCLPVDESVSTLYAKLSYMVLMHVQPMR
;
A
#
# COMPACT_ATOMS: atom_id res chain seq x y z
N TYR A 1 -10.23 -17.04 -7.52
CA TYR A 1 -9.07 -16.15 -7.70
C TYR A 1 -8.59 -15.62 -6.36
N PHE A 2 -7.36 -15.13 -6.33
CA PHE A 2 -6.74 -14.55 -5.15
C PHE A 2 -6.04 -13.26 -5.58
N MET A 3 -6.14 -12.25 -4.75
CA MET A 3 -5.54 -10.93 -5.01
C MET A 3 -4.41 -10.69 -4.00
N GLY A 4 -3.25 -10.26 -4.49
CA GLY A 4 -2.13 -9.81 -3.67
C GLY A 4 -1.83 -8.35 -3.94
N ILE A 5 -1.67 -7.53 -2.90
CA ILE A 5 -1.31 -6.12 -3.03
C ILE A 5 -0.13 -5.81 -2.11
N ASP A 6 0.91 -5.22 -2.66
CA ASP A 6 2.10 -4.76 -1.95
C ASP A 6 2.17 -3.24 -2.00
N THR A 7 2.16 -2.61 -0.84
CA THR A 7 2.27 -1.15 -0.71
C THR A 7 3.71 -0.79 -0.38
N GLY A 8 4.44 -0.31 -1.38
CA GLY A 8 5.84 0.08 -1.23
C GLY A 8 6.03 1.56 -0.94
N THR A 9 7.28 1.99 -0.90
CA THR A 9 7.67 3.37 -0.59
C THR A 9 7.32 4.38 -1.70
N ASN A 10 7.43 3.98 -2.96
CA ASN A 10 7.22 4.86 -4.11
C ASN A 10 6.15 4.35 -5.08
N SER A 11 5.60 3.18 -4.80
CA SER A 11 4.56 2.58 -5.62
C SER A 11 3.88 1.45 -4.87
N SER A 12 2.64 1.22 -5.20
CA SER A 12 1.90 0.03 -4.81
C SER A 12 1.70 -0.88 -6.02
N LYS A 13 1.75 -2.19 -5.81
CA LYS A 13 1.62 -3.20 -6.87
C LYS A 13 0.60 -4.24 -6.49
N GLY A 14 -0.16 -4.71 -7.46
CA GLY A 14 -1.12 -5.77 -7.26
C GLY A 14 -1.11 -6.80 -8.36
N VAL A 15 -1.45 -8.02 -7.97
CA VAL A 15 -1.64 -9.16 -8.88
C VAL A 15 -2.94 -9.87 -8.58
N LEU A 16 -3.57 -10.39 -9.61
CA LEU A 16 -4.68 -11.34 -9.51
C LEU A 16 -4.21 -12.67 -10.07
N ILE A 17 -4.33 -13.73 -9.29
CA ILE A 17 -3.93 -15.08 -9.69
C ILE A 17 -5.12 -16.04 -9.65
N ASN A 18 -5.05 -17.13 -10.42
CA ASN A 18 -5.99 -18.23 -10.32
C ASN A 18 -5.51 -19.28 -9.28
N SER A 19 -6.28 -20.36 -9.12
CA SER A 19 -5.96 -21.46 -8.20
C SER A 19 -4.69 -22.26 -8.56
N HIS A 20 -4.18 -22.10 -9.78
CA HIS A 20 -2.94 -22.74 -10.24
C HIS A 20 -1.70 -21.84 -10.07
N GLY A 21 -1.89 -20.61 -9.54
CA GLY A 21 -0.80 -19.64 -9.36
C GLY A 21 -0.46 -18.85 -10.62
N GLU A 22 -1.27 -18.94 -11.67
CA GLU A 22 -1.06 -18.17 -12.90
C GLU A 22 -1.52 -16.73 -12.72
N ILE A 23 -0.70 -15.76 -13.14
CA ILE A 23 -1.03 -14.34 -13.09
C ILE A 23 -2.05 -14.04 -14.20
N ILE A 24 -3.23 -13.58 -13.80
CA ILE A 24 -4.33 -13.22 -14.70
C ILE A 24 -4.30 -11.73 -15.02
N ALA A 25 -3.95 -10.89 -14.06
CA ALA A 25 -3.79 -9.46 -14.23
C ALA A 25 -2.79 -8.91 -13.22
N GLU A 26 -2.15 -7.80 -13.61
CA GLU A 26 -1.27 -7.03 -12.74
C GLU A 26 -1.50 -5.52 -12.94
N HIS A 27 -1.24 -4.75 -11.91
CA HIS A 27 -1.30 -3.30 -11.94
C HIS A 27 -0.33 -2.68 -10.94
N THR A 28 0.23 -1.54 -11.31
CA THR A 28 1.11 -0.73 -10.46
C THR A 28 0.60 0.70 -10.46
N THR A 29 0.57 1.31 -9.28
CA THR A 29 0.25 2.72 -9.08
C THR A 29 1.45 3.39 -8.42
N GLU A 30 1.90 4.50 -8.98
CA GLU A 30 3.00 5.28 -8.42
C GLU A 30 2.47 6.31 -7.43
N HIS A 31 3.22 6.50 -6.37
CA HIS A 31 3.04 7.58 -5.40
C HIS A 31 4.41 8.07 -4.93
N ALA A 32 4.46 9.17 -4.19
CA ALA A 32 5.70 9.73 -3.69
C ALA A 32 5.58 10.08 -2.22
N MET A 33 6.64 9.79 -1.45
CA MET A 33 6.78 10.34 -0.12
C MET A 33 6.93 11.85 -0.17
N THR A 34 6.39 12.53 0.83
CA THR A 34 6.71 13.93 1.10
C THR A 34 7.85 14.03 2.12
N ASN A 35 8.63 15.08 2.03
CA ASN A 35 9.73 15.39 2.96
C ASN A 35 9.53 16.80 3.50
N PRO A 36 8.66 16.99 4.52
CA PRO A 36 8.33 18.31 5.04
C PRO A 36 9.47 18.97 5.83
N ALA A 37 10.42 18.17 6.32
CA ALA A 37 11.61 18.65 7.02
C ALA A 37 12.75 17.63 6.88
N PRO A 38 14.02 18.02 7.06
CA PRO A 38 15.16 17.09 7.01
C PRO A 38 14.96 15.88 7.92
N GLY A 39 15.02 14.66 7.36
CA GLY A 39 14.83 13.40 8.08
C GLY A 39 13.38 13.01 8.36
N HIS A 40 12.40 13.81 7.91
CA HIS A 40 10.97 13.48 8.00
C HIS A 40 10.47 13.00 6.64
N TYR A 41 9.91 11.80 6.61
CA TYR A 41 9.32 11.20 5.41
C TYR A 41 7.90 10.79 5.73
N GLU A 42 6.96 11.19 4.87
CA GLU A 42 5.54 11.01 5.11
C GLU A 42 4.81 10.49 3.88
N HIS A 43 3.84 9.62 4.11
CA HIS A 43 2.81 9.22 3.17
C HIS A 43 1.45 9.74 3.62
N ASP A 44 0.57 9.94 2.68
CA ASP A 44 -0.85 10.14 2.94
C ASP A 44 -1.53 8.76 2.99
N ALA A 45 -1.87 8.28 4.19
CA ALA A 45 -2.42 6.93 4.36
C ALA A 45 -3.74 6.73 3.62
N ASP A 46 -4.58 7.75 3.55
CA ASP A 46 -5.87 7.67 2.87
C ASP A 46 -5.68 7.66 1.35
N LYS A 47 -4.75 8.46 0.84
CA LYS A 47 -4.50 8.59 -0.59
C LYS A 47 -3.56 7.50 -1.11
N ASP A 48 -2.37 7.36 -0.46
CA ASP A 48 -1.29 6.55 -1.01
C ASP A 48 -1.43 5.07 -0.62
N TRP A 49 -2.07 4.76 0.52
CA TRP A 49 -2.25 3.37 0.95
C TRP A 49 -3.65 2.86 0.64
N TRP A 50 -4.67 3.46 1.23
CA TRP A 50 -6.05 3.05 0.98
C TRP A 50 -6.50 3.36 -0.46
N GLY A 51 -6.16 4.54 -0.95
CA GLY A 51 -6.45 4.96 -2.33
C GLY A 51 -5.82 4.05 -3.35
N ASP A 52 -4.54 3.69 -3.19
CA ASP A 52 -3.84 2.77 -4.07
C ASP A 52 -4.45 1.37 -4.04
N LEU A 53 -4.81 0.87 -2.85
CA LEU A 53 -5.50 -0.42 -2.73
C LEU A 53 -6.80 -0.43 -3.54
N CYS A 54 -7.59 0.63 -3.46
CA CYS A 54 -8.83 0.77 -4.23
C CYS A 54 -8.57 0.85 -5.73
N ILE A 55 -7.59 1.67 -6.16
CA ILE A 55 -7.22 1.82 -7.57
C ILE A 55 -6.75 0.49 -8.15
N ILE A 56 -5.85 -0.19 -7.46
CA ILE A 56 -5.28 -1.47 -7.90
C ILE A 56 -6.35 -2.54 -7.98
N SER A 57 -7.19 -2.68 -6.95
CA SER A 57 -8.27 -3.68 -6.93
C SER A 57 -9.22 -3.49 -8.10
N ASN A 58 -9.66 -2.26 -8.35
CA ASN A 58 -10.54 -1.95 -9.49
C ASN A 58 -9.86 -2.23 -10.83
N ALA A 59 -8.59 -1.83 -10.99
CA ALA A 59 -7.83 -2.08 -12.22
C ALA A 59 -7.64 -3.58 -12.50
N LEU A 60 -7.37 -4.39 -11.48
CA LEU A 60 -7.22 -5.84 -11.61
C LEU A 60 -8.53 -6.49 -12.03
N ILE A 61 -9.66 -6.09 -11.44
CA ILE A 61 -11.00 -6.58 -11.80
C ILE A 61 -11.33 -6.18 -13.24
N GLU A 62 -11.09 -4.92 -13.60
CA GLU A 62 -11.38 -4.43 -14.94
C GLU A 62 -10.55 -5.14 -16.01
N LYS A 63 -9.25 -5.31 -15.79
CA LYS A 63 -8.33 -5.98 -16.74
C LYS A 63 -8.64 -7.46 -16.89
N SER A 64 -8.93 -8.15 -15.80
CA SER A 64 -9.17 -9.59 -15.79
C SER A 64 -10.57 -9.99 -16.25
N LYS A 65 -11.53 -9.08 -16.12
CA LYS A 65 -12.97 -9.38 -16.30
C LYS A 65 -13.52 -10.45 -15.33
N VAL A 66 -12.77 -10.74 -14.28
CA VAL A 66 -13.17 -11.67 -13.22
C VAL A 66 -14.27 -11.01 -12.37
N SER A 67 -15.31 -11.78 -12.02
CA SER A 67 -16.32 -11.30 -11.09
C SER A 67 -15.71 -11.09 -9.69
N PRO A 68 -15.97 -9.95 -9.01
CA PRO A 68 -15.50 -9.75 -7.64
C PRO A 68 -15.89 -10.88 -6.68
N SER A 69 -17.06 -11.53 -6.89
CA SER A 69 -17.53 -12.68 -6.09
C SER A 69 -16.65 -13.93 -6.22
N ASP A 70 -15.84 -14.01 -7.28
CA ASP A 70 -14.91 -15.12 -7.51
C ASP A 70 -13.54 -14.91 -6.88
N ILE A 71 -13.27 -13.72 -6.34
CA ILE A 71 -12.06 -13.42 -5.56
C ILE A 71 -12.30 -13.93 -4.14
N LYS A 72 -11.58 -14.98 -3.74
CA LYS A 72 -11.82 -15.69 -2.48
C LYS A 72 -10.99 -15.16 -1.31
N ALA A 73 -9.88 -14.50 -1.60
CA ALA A 73 -9.06 -13.86 -0.58
C ALA A 73 -8.24 -12.72 -1.17
N ILE A 74 -7.92 -11.76 -0.30
CA ILE A 74 -6.97 -10.67 -0.56
C ILE A 74 -5.88 -10.77 0.51
N GLY A 75 -4.63 -10.80 0.06
CA GLY A 75 -3.45 -10.70 0.91
C GLY A 75 -2.73 -9.39 0.67
N THR A 76 -2.23 -8.78 1.74
CA THR A 76 -1.49 -7.51 1.64
C THR A 76 -0.11 -7.64 2.25
N SER A 77 0.87 -6.98 1.66
CA SER A 77 2.15 -6.65 2.25
C SER A 77 2.38 -5.15 2.16
N ALA A 78 3.25 -4.62 3.00
CA ALA A 78 3.54 -3.20 3.02
C ALA A 78 4.98 -2.94 3.48
N LEU A 79 5.45 -1.70 3.24
CA LEU A 79 6.68 -1.22 3.83
C LEU A 79 6.59 -1.32 5.37
N GLY A 80 7.70 -1.55 6.01
CA GLY A 80 7.77 -1.72 7.47
C GLY A 80 8.25 -0.46 8.19
N ALA A 81 8.11 -0.46 9.53
CA ALA A 81 8.54 0.59 10.43
C ALA A 81 7.79 1.93 10.29
N ASP A 82 6.57 1.91 9.76
CA ASP A 82 5.68 3.07 9.74
C ASP A 82 4.82 3.14 11.01
N CYS A 83 4.46 4.36 11.39
CA CYS A 83 3.56 4.61 12.50
C CYS A 83 2.43 5.52 12.02
N LEU A 84 1.21 5.03 12.09
CA LEU A 84 0.00 5.80 11.78
C LEU A 84 -0.83 5.99 13.07
N PRO A 85 -0.75 7.16 13.74
CA PRO A 85 -1.59 7.43 14.89
C PRO A 85 -3.05 7.64 14.45
N VAL A 86 -3.96 6.95 15.13
CA VAL A 86 -5.40 7.04 14.87
C VAL A 86 -6.15 7.28 16.19
N ASP A 87 -7.34 7.84 16.12
CA ASP A 87 -8.26 7.97 17.24
C ASP A 87 -9.07 6.67 17.48
N GLU A 88 -9.99 6.70 18.46
CA GLU A 88 -10.84 5.56 18.79
C GLU A 88 -11.79 5.13 17.66
N SER A 89 -12.07 6.02 16.70
CA SER A 89 -12.87 5.71 15.50
C SER A 89 -12.03 5.27 14.30
N VAL A 90 -10.73 5.03 14.53
CA VAL A 90 -9.75 4.67 13.48
C VAL A 90 -9.55 5.79 12.45
N SER A 91 -9.92 7.03 12.81
CA SER A 91 -9.61 8.20 12.00
C SER A 91 -8.18 8.67 12.25
N THR A 92 -7.48 9.05 11.21
CA THR A 92 -6.09 9.54 11.33
C THR A 92 -6.02 10.81 12.14
N LEU A 93 -5.19 10.86 13.18
CA LEU A 93 -5.02 12.03 14.05
C LEU A 93 -4.34 13.22 13.36
N TYR A 94 -3.60 12.95 12.29
CA TYR A 94 -2.94 13.94 11.47
C TYR A 94 -3.25 13.61 10.01
N ALA A 95 -3.65 14.60 9.23
CA ALA A 95 -4.04 14.43 7.84
C ALA A 95 -2.93 13.88 6.92
N LYS A 96 -1.71 13.80 7.42
CA LYS A 96 -0.54 13.27 6.72
C LYS A 96 0.49 12.83 7.74
N LEU A 97 0.46 11.59 8.19
CA LEU A 97 1.59 11.06 8.96
C LEU A 97 1.64 9.54 8.90
N SER A 98 2.46 9.02 8.03
CA SER A 98 3.20 7.82 8.33
C SER A 98 4.66 8.23 8.54
N TYR A 99 5.18 8.02 9.73
CA TYR A 99 6.60 8.22 9.98
C TYR A 99 7.37 6.97 9.59
N MET A 100 8.21 7.09 8.58
CA MET A 100 9.35 6.21 8.51
C MET A 100 10.39 6.76 9.50
N VAL A 101 10.50 6.13 10.66
CA VAL A 101 11.61 6.41 11.58
C VAL A 101 12.87 5.87 10.91
N LEU A 102 13.62 6.74 10.24
CA LEU A 102 14.99 6.41 9.92
C LEU A 102 15.73 6.25 11.26
N MET A 103 16.03 5.00 11.61
CA MET A 103 17.00 4.76 12.66
C MET A 103 18.28 5.45 12.24
N HIS A 104 18.61 6.50 12.95
CA HIS A 104 19.91 7.16 12.81
C HIS A 104 20.96 6.16 13.30
N VAL A 105 21.54 5.42 12.37
CA VAL A 105 22.72 4.61 12.66
C VAL A 105 23.82 5.59 12.94
N GLN A 106 24.09 5.82 14.23
CA GLN A 106 25.29 6.55 14.62
C GLN A 106 26.49 5.80 14.05
N PRO A 107 27.42 6.48 13.36
CA PRO A 107 28.67 5.84 12.97
C PRO A 107 29.36 5.36 14.23
N MET A 108 29.65 4.06 14.31
CA MET A 108 30.50 3.54 15.36
C MET A 108 31.83 4.26 15.28
N ARG A 109 32.20 4.94 16.37
CA ARG A 109 33.52 5.54 16.54
C ARG A 109 34.57 4.46 16.82
#